data_a9235a7575d8bd6b1f2aa998cee30610
#
_entry.id   a9235a7575d8bd6b1f2aa998cee30610
#
_cell.length_a   1.000
_cell.length_b   1.000
_cell.length_c   1.000
_cell.angle_alpha   90.00
_cell.angle_beta   90.00
_cell.angle_gamma   90.00
#
_symmetry.space_group_name_H-M   'P 1'
#
loop_
_entity.id
_entity.type
_entity.pdbx_description
1 polymer ?
#
loop_
_entity_poly.entity_id
_entity_poly.type
_entity_poly.pdbx_seq_one_letter_code
_entity_poly.pdbx_strand_id
1 'polypeptide(L)'
;MDTVNPTRPRNVACAIAGLIAVLVVFHAAGALAELKQEGAGIVKSVVDGDTLILTDGREIRLVGIQAPKLPLGRRGFKAWPLAGEAKQALEKLTLGKRLTLSFGGRRMDRHGRWLAHLHTKSRLWVQGALLKEGMARVYSFADNRAVIAEMLALERESRAAKRGIWGNDFYQVLKAEKIDRRRRGFQIVEGRVLKVAPTRRRTYLNFGRDWKRDFTIVIEARSRRAFPERGARLKKLEGKRVRVRGWLRWRNGPMLTATHPEQIEVLGK
;
A
#
# COMPACT_ATOMS: atom_id res chain seq x y z
N MET A 1 -8.98 11.26 -89.24
CA MET A 1 -10.25 11.62 -88.54
C MET A 1 -10.33 10.71 -87.32
N ASP A 2 -9.57 11.03 -86.31
CA ASP A 2 -9.48 10.16 -85.10
C ASP A 2 -9.87 11.00 -83.91
N THR A 3 -10.96 10.60 -83.28
CA THR A 3 -11.51 11.24 -82.10
C THR A 3 -10.82 10.68 -80.84
N VAL A 4 -10.05 11.48 -80.19
CA VAL A 4 -9.38 11.16 -78.87
C VAL A 4 -10.41 11.33 -77.78
N ASN A 5 -10.57 10.27 -76.98
CA ASN A 5 -11.44 10.22 -75.81
C ASN A 5 -10.61 10.54 -74.54
N PRO A 6 -10.99 11.53 -73.70
CA PRO A 6 -10.23 11.86 -72.54
C PRO A 6 -10.58 10.95 -71.35
N THR A 7 -9.56 10.31 -70.80
CA THR A 7 -9.58 9.50 -69.58
C THR A 7 -9.80 10.36 -68.31
N ARG A 8 -10.80 9.96 -67.50
CA ARG A 8 -11.10 10.50 -66.17
C ARG A 8 -10.03 10.09 -65.13
N PRO A 9 -9.61 10.97 -64.25
CA PRO A 9 -8.74 10.58 -63.11
C PRO A 9 -9.57 9.86 -62.03
N ARG A 10 -9.05 8.73 -61.58
CA ARG A 10 -9.57 7.97 -60.40
C ARG A 10 -9.11 8.66 -59.12
N ASN A 11 -10.10 9.20 -58.38
CA ASN A 11 -9.89 9.70 -57.02
C ASN A 11 -9.58 8.53 -56.09
N VAL A 12 -8.36 8.46 -55.59
CA VAL A 12 -7.96 7.58 -54.48
C VAL A 12 -8.26 8.33 -53.21
N ALA A 13 -9.37 7.98 -52.55
CA ALA A 13 -9.69 8.45 -51.21
C ALA A 13 -8.80 7.70 -50.21
N CYS A 14 -7.78 8.37 -49.67
CA CYS A 14 -7.02 7.90 -48.52
C CYS A 14 -7.90 8.00 -47.28
N ALA A 15 -8.44 6.87 -46.81
CA ALA A 15 -9.07 6.78 -45.51
C ALA A 15 -8.01 6.77 -44.42
N ILE A 16 -7.83 7.92 -43.78
CA ILE A 16 -7.03 8.03 -42.53
C ILE A 16 -7.89 7.49 -41.39
N ALA A 17 -7.65 6.25 -41.00
CA ALA A 17 -8.23 5.68 -39.79
C ALA A 17 -7.53 6.32 -38.56
N GLY A 18 -8.13 7.34 -37.99
CA GLY A 18 -7.70 7.95 -36.77
C GLY A 18 -7.89 6.98 -35.59
N LEU A 19 -6.80 6.42 -35.10
CA LEU A 19 -6.77 5.63 -33.88
C LEU A 19 -6.99 6.58 -32.69
N ILE A 20 -8.21 6.73 -32.21
CA ILE A 20 -8.52 7.45 -30.98
C ILE A 20 -8.04 6.55 -29.83
N ALA A 21 -6.83 6.81 -29.33
CA ALA A 21 -6.37 6.27 -28.09
C ALA A 21 -7.19 6.92 -26.97
N VAL A 22 -8.22 6.23 -26.48
CA VAL A 22 -8.95 6.61 -25.28
C VAL A 22 -8.00 6.44 -24.11
N LEU A 23 -7.36 7.53 -23.70
CA LEU A 23 -6.63 7.61 -22.46
C LEU A 23 -7.66 7.49 -21.33
N VAL A 24 -7.81 6.27 -20.78
CA VAL A 24 -8.57 6.05 -19.55
C VAL A 24 -7.76 6.69 -18.40
N VAL A 25 -7.96 7.98 -18.21
CA VAL A 25 -7.51 8.67 -17.01
C VAL A 25 -8.36 8.14 -15.87
N PHE A 26 -7.84 7.13 -15.18
CA PHE A 26 -8.42 6.70 -13.91
C PHE A 26 -8.34 7.87 -12.94
N HIS A 27 -9.46 8.53 -12.77
CA HIS A 27 -9.61 9.60 -11.80
C HIS A 27 -9.45 8.98 -10.40
N ALA A 28 -8.33 9.24 -9.74
CA ALA A 28 -8.13 8.97 -8.32
C ALA A 28 -9.14 9.71 -7.41
N ALA A 29 -10.09 10.46 -8.00
CA ALA A 29 -11.12 11.21 -7.28
C ALA A 29 -12.17 10.30 -6.62
N GLY A 30 -12.41 9.08 -7.13
CA GLY A 30 -13.46 8.20 -6.59
C GLY A 30 -13.15 7.63 -5.22
N ALA A 31 -11.90 7.30 -4.93
CA ALA A 31 -11.54 6.63 -3.68
C ALA A 31 -11.36 7.59 -2.50
N LEU A 32 -10.95 8.83 -2.75
CA LEU A 32 -10.93 9.86 -1.72
C LEU A 32 -12.36 10.27 -1.29
N ALA A 33 -13.38 9.97 -2.10
CA ALA A 33 -14.78 10.20 -1.76
C ALA A 33 -15.27 9.30 -0.60
N GLU A 34 -14.60 8.16 -0.34
CA GLU A 34 -14.90 7.29 0.81
C GLU A 34 -14.41 7.87 2.14
N LEU A 35 -13.53 8.88 2.11
CA LEU A 35 -13.03 9.55 3.31
C LEU A 35 -14.00 10.64 3.76
N LYS A 36 -14.49 10.55 4.99
CA LYS A 36 -15.29 11.61 5.61
C LYS A 36 -14.36 12.69 6.14
N GLN A 37 -14.47 13.89 5.57
CA GLN A 37 -13.76 15.06 6.07
C GLN A 37 -14.41 15.55 7.36
N GLU A 38 -13.70 15.47 8.48
CA GLU A 38 -14.23 15.83 9.78
C GLU A 38 -13.14 16.50 10.63
N GLY A 39 -13.01 17.80 10.49
CA GLY A 39 -12.11 18.61 11.28
C GLY A 39 -10.87 19.09 10.52
N ALA A 40 -10.14 19.96 11.21
CA ALA A 40 -8.89 20.53 10.75
C ALA A 40 -8.02 20.89 11.96
N GLY A 41 -6.75 21.20 11.72
CA GLY A 41 -5.83 21.69 12.75
C GLY A 41 -4.55 22.23 12.15
N ILE A 42 -3.82 23.03 12.91
CA ILE A 42 -2.51 23.56 12.54
C ILE A 42 -1.45 22.64 13.14
N VAL A 43 -0.44 22.27 12.35
CA VAL A 43 0.63 21.40 12.81
C VAL A 43 1.62 22.18 13.67
N LYS A 44 1.75 21.79 14.94
CA LYS A 44 2.70 22.35 15.90
C LYS A 44 4.09 21.73 15.74
N SER A 45 4.15 20.40 15.61
CA SER A 45 5.42 19.66 15.51
C SER A 45 5.23 18.31 14.84
N VAL A 46 6.33 17.76 14.32
CA VAL A 46 6.38 16.42 13.75
C VAL A 46 7.23 15.52 14.64
N VAL A 47 6.67 14.39 15.04
CA VAL A 47 7.32 13.42 15.95
C VAL A 47 8.26 12.49 15.17
N ASP A 48 7.73 11.82 14.14
CA ASP A 48 8.45 10.96 13.20
C ASP A 48 7.80 11.05 11.81
N GLY A 49 8.25 10.23 10.86
CA GLY A 49 7.77 10.28 9.47
C GLY A 49 6.28 9.93 9.25
N ASP A 50 5.56 9.54 10.29
CA ASP A 50 4.12 9.21 10.19
C ASP A 50 3.28 9.67 11.40
N THR A 51 3.82 10.57 12.24
CA THR A 51 3.15 11.08 13.44
C THR A 51 3.46 12.55 13.65
N LEU A 52 2.44 13.38 13.90
CA LEU A 52 2.57 14.80 14.19
C LEU A 52 1.62 15.25 15.30
N ILE A 53 1.86 16.43 15.85
CA ILE A 53 1.06 17.05 16.92
C ILE A 53 0.47 18.36 16.41
N LEU A 54 -0.81 18.57 16.64
CA LEU A 54 -1.51 19.81 16.32
C LEU A 54 -1.36 20.85 17.46
N THR A 55 -1.66 22.10 17.16
CA THR A 55 -1.62 23.21 18.16
C THR A 55 -2.60 23.04 19.30
N ASP A 56 -3.68 22.28 19.09
CA ASP A 56 -4.68 21.95 20.11
C ASP A 56 -4.32 20.70 20.94
N GLY A 57 -3.10 20.15 20.76
CA GLY A 57 -2.58 19.01 21.51
C GLY A 57 -2.95 17.65 20.93
N ARG A 58 -3.80 17.56 19.92
CA ARG A 58 -4.11 16.26 19.28
C ARG A 58 -2.87 15.65 18.62
N GLU A 59 -2.55 14.43 18.98
CA GLU A 59 -1.54 13.63 18.27
C GLU A 59 -2.20 12.88 17.11
N ILE A 60 -1.68 13.10 15.90
CA ILE A 60 -2.19 12.49 14.68
C ILE A 60 -1.21 11.43 14.20
N ARG A 61 -1.66 10.20 14.12
CA ARG A 61 -0.99 9.10 13.44
C ARG A 61 -1.53 8.99 12.02
N LEU A 62 -0.68 9.22 11.03
CA LEU A 62 -1.05 9.10 9.62
C LEU A 62 -1.46 7.65 9.33
N VAL A 63 -2.76 7.42 9.17
CA VAL A 63 -3.32 6.07 9.00
C VAL A 63 -2.95 5.49 7.64
N GLY A 64 -2.79 4.16 7.59
CA GLY A 64 -2.52 3.43 6.34
C GLY A 64 -1.06 3.39 5.90
N ILE A 65 -0.15 4.12 6.56
CA ILE A 65 1.28 4.12 6.23
C ILE A 65 2.17 3.77 7.45
N GLN A 66 3.37 3.31 7.17
CA GLN A 66 4.46 3.20 8.13
C GLN A 66 5.72 3.84 7.53
N ALA A 67 6.18 4.93 8.14
CA ALA A 67 7.47 5.52 7.85
C ALA A 67 8.61 4.81 8.62
N PRO A 68 9.86 4.97 8.19
CA PRO A 68 11.04 4.61 8.95
C PRO A 68 11.00 5.17 10.37
N LYS A 69 11.43 4.37 11.35
CA LYS A 69 11.24 4.69 12.77
C LYS A 69 12.47 5.32 13.41
N LEU A 70 12.24 6.43 14.12
CA LEU A 70 13.21 7.05 15.02
C LEU A 70 13.20 6.37 16.40
N PRO A 71 14.29 6.46 17.17
CA PRO A 71 14.37 5.90 18.53
C PRO A 71 13.34 6.47 19.49
N LEU A 72 13.09 7.78 19.46
CA LEU A 72 12.12 8.48 20.33
C LEU A 72 12.26 8.10 21.82
N GLY A 73 13.49 8.08 22.35
CA GLY A 73 13.80 7.74 23.73
C GLY A 73 13.82 6.23 24.06
N ARG A 74 13.55 5.34 23.13
CA ARG A 74 13.58 3.88 23.35
C ARG A 74 15.02 3.39 23.48
N ARG A 75 15.40 2.93 24.67
CA ARG A 75 16.74 2.39 24.94
C ARG A 75 17.07 1.22 24.00
N GLY A 76 18.26 1.26 23.40
CA GLY A 76 18.75 0.21 22.49
C GLY A 76 18.07 0.15 21.10
N PHE A 77 17.09 1.00 20.83
CA PHE A 77 16.47 1.06 19.50
C PHE A 77 17.31 1.96 18.59
N LYS A 78 17.81 1.39 17.50
CA LYS A 78 18.52 2.16 16.45
C LYS A 78 17.51 2.74 15.45
N ALA A 79 17.77 3.98 15.01
CA ALA A 79 16.99 4.57 13.92
C ALA A 79 17.02 3.64 12.70
N TRP A 80 15.86 3.50 12.06
CA TRP A 80 15.82 2.79 10.79
C TRP A 80 16.42 3.67 9.68
N PRO A 81 17.01 3.08 8.64
CA PRO A 81 17.50 3.85 7.48
C PRO A 81 16.43 4.82 6.97
N LEU A 82 16.81 6.04 6.64
CA LEU A 82 15.94 7.12 6.15
C LEU A 82 14.89 7.63 7.17
N ALA A 83 15.06 7.38 8.47
CA ALA A 83 14.09 7.85 9.47
C ALA A 83 14.10 9.39 9.65
N GLY A 84 15.26 10.01 9.56
CA GLY A 84 15.42 11.46 9.56
C GLY A 84 14.79 12.11 8.34
N GLU A 85 15.08 11.56 7.17
CA GLU A 85 14.58 12.03 5.87
C GLU A 85 13.05 11.90 5.78
N ALA A 86 12.47 10.80 6.29
CA ALA A 86 11.03 10.63 6.33
C ALA A 86 10.34 11.65 7.27
N LYS A 87 10.97 11.98 8.40
CA LYS A 87 10.51 13.06 9.29
C LYS A 87 10.56 14.41 8.59
N GLN A 88 11.71 14.76 7.97
CA GLN A 88 11.87 16.00 7.23
C GLN A 88 10.88 16.14 6.06
N ALA A 89 10.61 15.04 5.35
CA ALA A 89 9.60 15.04 4.29
C ALA A 89 8.21 15.39 4.83
N LEU A 90 7.82 14.81 5.97
CA LEU A 90 6.55 15.15 6.61
C LEU A 90 6.54 16.60 7.12
N GLU A 91 7.63 17.09 7.72
CA GLU A 91 7.77 18.49 8.16
C GLU A 91 7.60 19.47 7.00
N LYS A 92 8.28 19.27 5.90
CA LYS A 92 8.17 20.10 4.68
C LYS A 92 6.74 20.19 4.15
N LEU A 93 6.00 19.10 4.23
CA LEU A 93 4.62 19.03 3.76
C LEU A 93 3.64 19.72 4.72
N THR A 94 3.91 19.71 6.05
CA THR A 94 2.86 19.94 7.05
C THR A 94 3.18 20.97 8.13
N LEU A 95 4.44 21.17 8.53
CA LEU A 95 4.79 21.99 9.68
C LEU A 95 4.29 23.43 9.53
N GLY A 96 3.60 23.94 10.57
CA GLY A 96 3.01 25.26 10.60
C GLY A 96 1.76 25.43 9.73
N LYS A 97 1.37 24.43 8.95
CA LYS A 97 0.23 24.51 8.03
C LYS A 97 -1.06 24.04 8.67
N ARG A 98 -2.18 24.61 8.23
CA ARG A 98 -3.51 24.10 8.52
C ARG A 98 -3.82 22.94 7.60
N LEU A 99 -4.14 21.79 8.20
CA LEU A 99 -4.50 20.56 7.48
C LEU A 99 -5.95 20.19 7.75
N THR A 100 -6.59 19.61 6.75
CA THR A 100 -7.90 18.95 6.88
C THR A 100 -7.67 17.50 7.29
N LEU A 101 -8.46 17.01 8.24
CA LEU A 101 -8.48 15.65 8.71
C LEU A 101 -9.65 14.90 8.09
N SER A 102 -9.36 13.72 7.51
CA SER A 102 -10.38 12.83 6.94
C SER A 102 -10.24 11.43 7.52
N PHE A 103 -11.37 10.76 7.70
CA PHE A 103 -11.46 9.45 8.35
C PHE A 103 -12.15 8.44 7.44
N GLY A 104 -11.58 7.24 7.34
CA GLY A 104 -12.12 6.15 6.53
C GLY A 104 -12.34 4.86 7.33
N GLY A 105 -12.35 4.94 8.67
CA GLY A 105 -12.52 3.81 9.57
C GLY A 105 -12.41 4.22 11.03
N ARG A 106 -11.76 3.40 11.84
CA ARG A 106 -11.52 3.69 13.26
C ARG A 106 -10.76 5.00 13.43
N ARG A 107 -11.24 5.88 14.32
CA ARG A 107 -10.72 7.24 14.51
C ARG A 107 -9.53 7.36 15.44
N MET A 108 -9.40 6.45 16.40
CA MET A 108 -8.34 6.50 17.43
C MET A 108 -7.71 5.13 17.60
N ASP A 109 -6.41 5.11 17.83
CA ASP A 109 -5.72 3.89 18.21
C ASP A 109 -5.80 3.63 19.74
N ARG A 110 -5.19 2.52 20.17
CA ARG A 110 -5.15 2.15 21.60
C ARG A 110 -4.31 3.09 22.47
N HIS A 111 -3.55 4.00 21.87
CA HIS A 111 -2.72 4.99 22.56
C HIS A 111 -3.35 6.38 22.60
N GLY A 112 -4.60 6.51 22.12
CA GLY A 112 -5.32 7.79 22.09
C GLY A 112 -4.94 8.69 20.92
N ARG A 113 -4.13 8.22 19.95
CA ARG A 113 -3.78 9.00 18.76
C ARG A 113 -4.88 8.96 17.72
N TRP A 114 -5.14 10.09 17.08
CA TRP A 114 -6.10 10.19 15.99
C TRP A 114 -5.56 9.53 14.71
N LEU A 115 -6.34 8.64 14.13
CA LEU A 115 -6.02 7.91 12.90
C LEU A 115 -6.64 8.64 11.71
N ALA A 116 -5.94 9.59 11.11
CA ALA A 116 -6.49 10.43 10.06
C ALA A 116 -5.66 10.40 8.78
N HIS A 117 -6.35 10.63 7.66
CA HIS A 117 -5.74 11.09 6.41
C HIS A 117 -5.67 12.60 6.43
N LEU A 118 -4.56 13.16 5.94
CA LEU A 118 -4.28 14.59 6.01
C LEU A 118 -4.23 15.20 4.61
N HIS A 119 -4.87 16.36 4.45
CA HIS A 119 -4.86 17.12 3.21
C HIS A 119 -4.47 18.57 3.49
N THR A 120 -3.62 19.12 2.62
CA THR A 120 -3.27 20.55 2.66
C THR A 120 -4.41 21.41 2.10
N LYS A 121 -4.29 22.73 2.24
CA LYS A 121 -5.23 23.70 1.61
C LYS A 121 -5.33 23.52 0.09
N SER A 122 -4.22 23.13 -0.58
CA SER A 122 -4.17 22.81 -2.01
C SER A 122 -4.70 21.42 -2.34
N ARG A 123 -5.34 20.71 -1.41
CA ARG A 123 -5.85 19.34 -1.54
C ARG A 123 -4.78 18.27 -1.76
N LEU A 124 -3.50 18.58 -1.52
CA LEU A 124 -2.45 17.57 -1.55
C LEU A 124 -2.70 16.54 -0.43
N TRP A 125 -2.81 15.27 -0.80
CA TRP A 125 -2.90 14.17 0.17
C TRP A 125 -1.52 13.83 0.72
N VAL A 126 -1.30 14.07 2.01
CA VAL A 126 0.03 13.95 2.65
C VAL A 126 0.54 12.51 2.61
N GLN A 127 -0.29 11.50 2.92
CA GLN A 127 0.11 10.09 2.84
C GLN A 127 0.48 9.70 1.41
N GLY A 128 -0.30 10.16 0.44
CA GLY A 128 -0.03 9.90 -0.97
C GLY A 128 1.31 10.46 -1.42
N ALA A 129 1.65 11.69 -1.00
CA ALA A 129 2.94 12.31 -1.29
C ALA A 129 4.10 11.53 -0.68
N LEU A 130 4.01 11.14 0.60
CA LEU A 130 5.05 10.34 1.27
C LEU A 130 5.24 8.96 0.62
N LEU A 131 4.17 8.31 0.19
CA LEU A 131 4.26 7.02 -0.53
C LEU A 131 4.91 7.19 -1.90
N LYS A 132 4.55 8.24 -2.65
CA LYS A 132 5.11 8.53 -3.98
C LYS A 132 6.61 8.86 -3.93
N GLU A 133 7.04 9.55 -2.88
CA GLU A 133 8.46 9.86 -2.62
C GLU A 133 9.23 8.66 -2.03
N GLY A 134 8.54 7.57 -1.67
CA GLY A 134 9.15 6.42 -1.01
C GLY A 134 9.61 6.72 0.43
N MET A 135 8.98 7.66 1.13
CA MET A 135 9.28 7.98 2.53
C MET A 135 8.44 7.17 3.51
N ALA A 136 7.53 6.35 2.99
CA ALA A 136 6.71 5.41 3.77
C ALA A 136 6.34 4.19 2.92
N ARG A 137 5.86 3.13 3.58
CA ARG A 137 5.24 1.97 2.98
C ARG A 137 3.81 1.81 3.47
N VAL A 138 2.97 1.13 2.71
CA VAL A 138 1.58 0.86 3.10
C VAL A 138 1.54 -0.08 4.30
N TYR A 139 0.81 0.34 5.32
CA TYR A 139 0.60 -0.37 6.58
C TYR A 139 -0.87 -0.28 6.96
N SER A 140 -1.66 -1.20 6.44
CA SER A 140 -3.12 -1.19 6.56
C SER A 140 -3.64 -2.04 7.72
N PHE A 141 -4.85 -1.72 8.16
CA PHE A 141 -5.57 -2.44 9.21
C PHE A 141 -7.00 -2.76 8.76
N ALA A 142 -7.56 -3.84 9.29
CA ALA A 142 -8.89 -4.31 8.92
C ALA A 142 -10.02 -3.30 9.23
N ASP A 143 -9.79 -2.39 10.18
CA ASP A 143 -10.73 -1.35 10.63
C ASP A 143 -10.45 0.04 9.99
N ASN A 144 -9.47 0.13 9.06
CA ASN A 144 -9.12 1.33 8.30
C ASN A 144 -8.67 0.93 6.89
N ARG A 145 -9.65 0.63 6.01
CA ARG A 145 -9.40 0.09 4.67
C ARG A 145 -9.64 1.08 3.54
N ALA A 146 -10.26 2.22 3.82
CA ALA A 146 -10.48 3.25 2.82
C ALA A 146 -9.17 3.66 2.15
N VAL A 147 -9.20 3.90 0.85
CA VAL A 147 -8.10 4.36 -0.02
C VAL A 147 -6.84 3.48 -0.03
N ILE A 148 -6.90 2.24 0.49
CA ILE A 148 -5.71 1.35 0.49
C ILE A 148 -5.31 0.94 -0.93
N ALA A 149 -6.25 0.79 -1.85
CA ALA A 149 -5.95 0.46 -3.25
C ALA A 149 -5.06 1.54 -3.91
N GLU A 150 -5.37 2.81 -3.67
CA GLU A 150 -4.64 3.98 -4.14
C GLU A 150 -3.26 4.07 -3.48
N MET A 151 -3.20 3.83 -2.16
CA MET A 151 -1.93 3.75 -1.44
C MET A 151 -1.00 2.69 -2.03
N LEU A 152 -1.53 1.50 -2.33
CA LEU A 152 -0.78 0.41 -2.94
C LEU A 152 -0.32 0.75 -4.36
N ALA A 153 -1.10 1.52 -5.13
CA ALA A 153 -0.71 1.99 -6.46
C ALA A 153 0.49 2.94 -6.36
N LEU A 154 0.42 3.96 -5.50
CA LEU A 154 1.52 4.91 -5.27
C LEU A 154 2.79 4.21 -4.74
N GLU A 155 2.63 3.26 -3.83
CA GLU A 155 3.74 2.44 -3.34
C GLU A 155 4.38 1.61 -4.46
N ARG A 156 3.58 1.02 -5.36
CA ARG A 156 4.12 0.25 -6.51
C ARG A 156 4.97 1.11 -7.43
N GLU A 157 4.53 2.34 -7.72
CA GLU A 157 5.28 3.29 -8.54
C GLU A 157 6.62 3.65 -7.89
N SER A 158 6.63 4.05 -6.63
CA SER A 158 7.85 4.44 -5.93
C SER A 158 8.82 3.27 -5.78
N ARG A 159 8.29 2.05 -5.54
CA ARG A 159 9.10 0.83 -5.46
C ARG A 159 9.71 0.45 -6.80
N ALA A 160 8.96 0.54 -7.90
CA ALA A 160 9.47 0.29 -9.24
C ALA A 160 10.61 1.25 -9.61
N ALA A 161 10.48 2.52 -9.19
CA ALA A 161 11.49 3.56 -9.38
C ALA A 161 12.62 3.56 -8.31
N LYS A 162 12.60 2.62 -7.36
CA LYS A 162 13.56 2.53 -6.23
C LYS A 162 13.69 3.82 -5.42
N ARG A 163 12.61 4.62 -5.30
CA ARG A 163 12.63 5.88 -4.56
C ARG A 163 12.70 5.65 -3.05
N GLY A 164 13.44 6.53 -2.36
CA GLY A 164 13.52 6.54 -0.90
C GLY A 164 13.85 5.18 -0.30
N ILE A 165 12.99 4.66 0.58
CA ILE A 165 13.18 3.38 1.26
C ILE A 165 13.35 2.20 0.30
N TRP A 166 12.80 2.29 -0.91
CA TRP A 166 12.84 1.19 -1.89
C TRP A 166 14.19 1.00 -2.57
N GLY A 167 15.10 1.96 -2.44
CA GLY A 167 16.50 1.83 -2.82
C GLY A 167 17.40 1.22 -1.75
N ASN A 168 16.87 0.92 -0.55
CA ASN A 168 17.63 0.43 0.60
C ASN A 168 17.26 -1.03 0.92
N ASP A 169 18.26 -1.89 1.09
CA ASP A 169 18.12 -3.33 1.35
C ASP A 169 17.36 -3.66 2.66
N PHE A 170 17.33 -2.72 3.60
CA PHE A 170 16.55 -2.90 4.83
C PHE A 170 15.06 -3.11 4.54
N TYR A 171 14.53 -2.46 3.49
CA TYR A 171 13.11 -2.48 3.10
C TYR A 171 12.81 -3.40 1.90
N GLN A 172 13.78 -4.17 1.45
CA GLN A 172 13.59 -5.07 0.32
C GLN A 172 12.39 -6.00 0.49
N VAL A 173 11.75 -6.33 -0.62
CA VAL A 173 10.71 -7.37 -0.66
C VAL A 173 11.40 -8.74 -0.55
N LEU A 174 11.01 -9.52 0.44
CA LEU A 174 11.61 -10.83 0.70
C LEU A 174 11.01 -11.88 -0.27
N LYS A 175 11.82 -12.85 -0.68
CA LYS A 175 11.34 -14.04 -1.39
C LYS A 175 10.92 -15.09 -0.37
N ALA A 176 9.73 -15.67 -0.54
CA ALA A 176 9.16 -16.67 0.38
C ALA A 176 10.10 -17.87 0.62
N GLU A 177 10.87 -18.25 -0.41
CA GLU A 177 11.79 -19.38 -0.39
C GLU A 177 13.11 -19.08 0.36
N LYS A 178 13.41 -17.80 0.62
CA LYS A 178 14.71 -17.34 1.16
C LYS A 178 14.56 -16.34 2.28
N ILE A 179 13.72 -16.63 3.28
CA ILE A 179 13.55 -15.75 4.43
C ILE A 179 14.60 -16.08 5.50
N ASP A 180 15.52 -15.14 5.74
CA ASP A 180 16.53 -15.26 6.80
C ASP A 180 15.85 -15.31 8.18
N ARG A 181 16.27 -16.25 9.03
CA ARG A 181 15.77 -16.43 10.41
C ARG A 181 15.93 -15.19 11.30
N ARG A 182 16.84 -14.29 10.96
CA ARG A 182 17.05 -13.00 11.69
C ARG A 182 16.00 -11.95 11.34
N ARG A 183 15.27 -12.09 10.22
CA ARG A 183 14.22 -11.14 9.83
C ARG A 183 13.07 -11.18 10.82
N ARG A 184 12.66 -10.01 11.27
CA ARG A 184 11.56 -9.75 12.22
C ARG A 184 10.77 -8.53 11.78
N GLY A 185 9.69 -8.24 12.51
CA GLY A 185 8.92 -7.02 12.31
C GLY A 185 8.00 -7.09 11.09
N PHE A 186 7.57 -5.92 10.63
CA PHE A 186 6.72 -5.80 9.45
C PHE A 186 7.56 -6.05 8.19
N GLN A 187 7.12 -6.99 7.36
CA GLN A 187 7.79 -7.38 6.13
C GLN A 187 6.81 -7.42 4.96
N ILE A 188 7.36 -7.34 3.76
CA ILE A 188 6.66 -7.61 2.51
C ILE A 188 7.33 -8.84 1.91
N VAL A 189 6.55 -9.87 1.62
CA VAL A 189 7.04 -11.16 1.12
C VAL A 189 6.34 -11.50 -0.19
N GLU A 190 7.10 -11.96 -1.18
CA GLU A 190 6.58 -12.47 -2.45
C GLU A 190 6.87 -13.96 -2.60
N GLY A 191 5.93 -14.67 -3.23
CA GLY A 191 6.10 -16.07 -3.59
C GLY A 191 4.87 -16.65 -4.30
N ARG A 192 4.97 -17.89 -4.71
CA ARG A 192 3.86 -18.64 -5.28
C ARG A 192 3.16 -19.45 -4.20
N VAL A 193 1.86 -19.29 -4.08
CA VAL A 193 1.04 -20.13 -3.20
C VAL A 193 0.98 -21.56 -3.77
N LEU A 194 1.60 -22.51 -3.09
CA LEU A 194 1.61 -23.90 -3.53
C LEU A 194 0.28 -24.59 -3.21
N LYS A 195 -0.25 -24.36 -2.00
CA LYS A 195 -1.48 -24.99 -1.53
C LYS A 195 -2.26 -24.08 -0.61
N VAL A 196 -3.57 -24.06 -0.77
CA VAL A 196 -4.51 -23.42 0.17
C VAL A 196 -5.22 -24.51 0.96
N ALA A 197 -5.02 -24.51 2.28
CA ALA A 197 -5.56 -25.51 3.20
C ALA A 197 -6.54 -24.86 4.21
N PRO A 198 -7.85 -24.87 3.93
CA PRO A 198 -8.84 -24.36 4.87
C PRO A 198 -9.07 -25.40 6.00
N THR A 199 -9.16 -24.90 7.23
CA THR A 199 -9.60 -25.65 8.41
C THR A 199 -10.77 -24.93 9.08
N ARG A 200 -11.38 -25.54 10.08
CA ARG A 200 -12.44 -24.89 10.85
C ARG A 200 -12.00 -23.54 11.44
N ARG A 201 -10.79 -23.47 12.00
CA ARG A 201 -10.27 -22.27 12.71
C ARG A 201 -9.42 -21.35 11.87
N ARG A 202 -8.80 -21.82 10.78
CA ARG A 202 -7.81 -21.07 9.98
C ARG A 202 -7.85 -21.48 8.53
N THR A 203 -7.38 -20.60 7.67
CA THR A 203 -6.97 -20.95 6.30
C THR A 203 -5.47 -20.70 6.19
N TYR A 204 -4.73 -21.69 5.73
CA TYR A 204 -3.30 -21.62 5.49
C TYR A 204 -3.04 -21.49 3.99
N LEU A 205 -2.19 -20.53 3.59
CA LEU A 205 -1.63 -20.46 2.26
C LEU A 205 -0.17 -20.85 2.40
N ASN A 206 0.18 -22.05 1.94
CA ASN A 206 1.53 -22.62 2.05
C ASN A 206 2.33 -22.32 0.79
N PHE A 207 3.59 -21.94 0.95
CA PHE A 207 4.49 -21.57 -0.14
C PHE A 207 5.52 -22.62 -0.48
N GLY A 208 5.59 -23.70 0.28
CA GLY A 208 6.43 -24.86 0.05
C GLY A 208 5.74 -26.17 0.46
N ARG A 209 6.46 -27.28 0.29
CA ARG A 209 5.95 -28.64 0.61
C ARG A 209 6.07 -28.97 2.09
N ASP A 210 7.07 -28.37 2.76
CA ASP A 210 7.29 -28.56 4.20
C ASP A 210 6.73 -27.36 4.98
N TRP A 211 5.44 -27.44 5.33
CA TRP A 211 4.76 -26.41 6.11
C TRP A 211 5.38 -26.14 7.49
N LYS A 212 6.28 -27.01 7.99
CA LYS A 212 7.01 -26.80 9.25
C LYS A 212 8.22 -25.90 9.08
N ARG A 213 8.68 -25.69 7.85
CA ARG A 213 9.89 -24.89 7.55
C ARG A 213 9.61 -23.74 6.60
N ASP A 214 8.64 -23.92 5.70
CA ASP A 214 8.36 -23.01 4.62
C ASP A 214 7.47 -21.83 5.06
N PHE A 215 7.54 -20.75 4.30
CA PHE A 215 6.71 -19.58 4.56
C PHE A 215 5.22 -19.91 4.43
N THR A 216 4.44 -19.38 5.36
CA THR A 216 2.97 -19.58 5.39
C THR A 216 2.23 -18.28 5.71
N ILE A 217 1.15 -18.01 4.99
CA ILE A 217 0.16 -16.99 5.37
C ILE A 217 -0.97 -17.66 6.12
N VAL A 218 -1.34 -17.10 7.26
CA VAL A 218 -2.46 -17.57 8.09
C VAL A 218 -3.59 -16.55 8.06
N ILE A 219 -4.81 -17.01 7.80
CA ILE A 219 -6.04 -16.21 7.90
C ILE A 219 -6.93 -16.90 8.94
N GLU A 220 -7.13 -16.23 10.08
CA GLU A 220 -7.98 -16.76 11.14
C GLU A 220 -9.47 -16.76 10.76
N ALA A 221 -10.28 -17.63 11.35
CA ALA A 221 -11.70 -17.76 11.04
C ALA A 221 -12.45 -16.42 11.17
N ARG A 222 -12.17 -15.66 12.24
CA ARG A 222 -12.75 -14.32 12.47
C ARG A 222 -12.41 -13.32 11.34
N SER A 223 -11.24 -13.44 10.75
CA SER A 223 -10.77 -12.54 9.68
C SER A 223 -11.36 -12.91 8.31
N ARG A 224 -11.83 -14.17 8.11
CA ARG A 224 -12.36 -14.60 6.80
C ARG A 224 -13.54 -13.75 6.32
N ARG A 225 -14.36 -13.21 7.25
CA ARG A 225 -15.50 -12.34 6.91
C ARG A 225 -15.09 -11.04 6.21
N ALA A 226 -13.85 -10.58 6.38
CA ALA A 226 -13.32 -9.41 5.70
C ALA A 226 -12.92 -9.70 4.24
N PHE A 227 -12.69 -10.98 3.90
CA PHE A 227 -12.34 -11.40 2.56
C PHE A 227 -13.58 -11.64 1.69
N PRO A 228 -13.48 -11.46 0.34
CA PRO A 228 -14.58 -11.72 -0.57
C PRO A 228 -15.20 -13.11 -0.34
N GLU A 229 -16.54 -13.18 -0.38
CA GLU A 229 -17.30 -14.41 -0.12
C GLU A 229 -16.89 -15.12 1.19
N ARG A 230 -16.58 -14.33 2.23
CA ARG A 230 -16.14 -14.84 3.55
C ARG A 230 -14.97 -15.82 3.46
N GLY A 231 -14.07 -15.58 2.49
CA GLY A 231 -12.88 -16.39 2.29
C GLY A 231 -13.04 -17.58 1.35
N ALA A 232 -14.22 -17.81 0.76
CA ALA A 232 -14.43 -18.91 -0.22
C ALA A 232 -13.51 -18.76 -1.44
N ARG A 233 -13.23 -17.52 -1.87
CA ARG A 233 -12.31 -17.23 -2.97
C ARG A 233 -10.83 -17.45 -2.66
N LEU A 234 -10.45 -17.66 -1.41
CA LEU A 234 -9.04 -17.88 -1.05
C LEU A 234 -8.44 -19.08 -1.78
N LYS A 235 -9.24 -20.12 -2.07
CA LYS A 235 -8.76 -21.28 -2.85
C LYS A 235 -8.26 -20.90 -4.25
N LYS A 236 -8.79 -19.83 -4.85
CA LYS A 236 -8.35 -19.30 -6.16
C LYS A 236 -6.93 -18.71 -6.13
N LEU A 237 -6.33 -18.52 -4.96
CA LEU A 237 -4.95 -18.08 -4.81
C LEU A 237 -3.94 -19.23 -5.01
N GLU A 238 -4.40 -20.49 -4.98
CA GLU A 238 -3.52 -21.66 -5.24
C GLU A 238 -2.91 -21.54 -6.64
N GLY A 239 -1.61 -21.76 -6.74
CA GLY A 239 -0.85 -21.56 -7.96
C GLY A 239 -0.54 -20.11 -8.33
N LYS A 240 -1.13 -19.11 -7.67
CA LYS A 240 -0.89 -17.70 -7.96
C LYS A 240 0.38 -17.20 -7.28
N ARG A 241 1.08 -16.27 -7.95
CA ARG A 241 2.13 -15.47 -7.33
C ARG A 241 1.49 -14.31 -6.59
N VAL A 242 1.84 -14.17 -5.32
CA VAL A 242 1.28 -13.10 -4.46
C VAL A 242 2.38 -12.32 -3.75
N ARG A 243 2.06 -11.08 -3.41
CA ARG A 243 2.83 -10.26 -2.47
C ARG A 243 1.97 -10.06 -1.24
N VAL A 244 2.50 -10.40 -0.06
CA VAL A 244 1.81 -10.23 1.22
C VAL A 244 2.59 -9.31 2.12
N ARG A 245 1.89 -8.52 2.92
CA ARG A 245 2.48 -7.61 3.90
C ARG A 245 1.95 -7.88 5.29
N GLY A 246 2.82 -7.81 6.30
CA GLY A 246 2.42 -8.04 7.69
C GLY A 246 3.60 -8.26 8.62
N TRP A 247 3.28 -8.56 9.88
CA TRP A 247 4.26 -8.86 10.92
C TRP A 247 4.77 -10.29 10.79
N LEU A 248 6.06 -10.43 10.47
CA LEU A 248 6.73 -11.72 10.35
C LEU A 248 6.96 -12.31 11.73
N ARG A 249 6.46 -13.51 11.93
CA ARG A 249 6.62 -14.34 13.13
C ARG A 249 7.23 -15.67 12.73
N TRP A 250 7.85 -16.32 13.71
CA TRP A 250 8.44 -17.64 13.54
C TRP A 250 7.68 -18.65 14.41
N ARG A 251 6.91 -19.51 13.76
CA ARG A 251 6.21 -20.63 14.37
C ARG A 251 6.06 -21.72 13.32
N ASN A 252 6.84 -22.79 13.45
CA ASN A 252 6.93 -23.79 12.39
C ASN A 252 7.22 -23.13 11.01
N GLY A 253 8.40 -22.48 10.92
CA GLY A 253 8.75 -21.65 9.77
C GLY A 253 8.33 -20.18 9.89
N PRO A 254 8.69 -19.37 8.90
CA PRO A 254 8.29 -17.96 8.82
C PRO A 254 6.80 -17.85 8.47
N MET A 255 6.09 -16.96 9.17
CA MET A 255 4.64 -16.86 9.07
C MET A 255 4.16 -15.42 9.14
N LEU A 256 3.17 -15.06 8.30
CA LEU A 256 2.41 -13.83 8.38
C LEU A 256 0.93 -14.14 8.64
N THR A 257 0.26 -13.27 9.42
CA THR A 257 -1.19 -13.32 9.59
C THR A 257 -1.82 -12.23 8.75
N ALA A 258 -2.70 -12.60 7.82
CA ALA A 258 -3.51 -11.66 7.06
C ALA A 258 -4.91 -11.54 7.68
N THR A 259 -5.37 -10.30 7.88
CA THR A 259 -6.64 -9.97 8.52
C THR A 259 -7.66 -9.36 7.55
N HIS A 260 -7.21 -8.90 6.38
CA HIS A 260 -8.02 -8.27 5.34
C HIS A 260 -7.36 -8.44 3.97
N PRO A 261 -8.13 -8.37 2.86
CA PRO A 261 -7.66 -8.75 1.54
C PRO A 261 -6.53 -7.86 1.01
N GLU A 262 -6.50 -6.58 1.32
CA GLU A 262 -5.50 -5.63 0.80
C GLU A 262 -4.07 -5.91 1.31
N GLN A 263 -3.92 -6.81 2.29
CA GLN A 263 -2.60 -7.33 2.67
C GLN A 263 -2.04 -8.34 1.65
N ILE A 264 -2.87 -8.86 0.73
CA ILE A 264 -2.47 -9.88 -0.26
C ILE A 264 -2.73 -9.34 -1.65
N GLU A 265 -1.68 -8.94 -2.35
CA GLU A 265 -1.72 -8.51 -3.74
C GLU A 265 -1.46 -9.74 -4.64
N VAL A 266 -2.36 -10.03 -5.59
CA VAL A 266 -2.09 -11.03 -6.64
C VAL A 266 -1.25 -10.36 -7.72
N LEU A 267 -0.09 -10.94 -7.99
CA LEU A 267 0.82 -10.45 -9.03
C LEU A 267 0.44 -11.10 -10.36
N GLY A 268 0.49 -10.31 -11.43
CA GLY A 268 0.33 -10.83 -12.78
C GLY A 268 1.33 -11.94 -13.11
N LYS A 269 1.06 -12.64 -14.20
CA LYS A 269 1.97 -13.68 -14.73
C LYS A 269 3.35 -13.12 -15.04
#